data_65ac09e1ac66d45e7963c232da80f3c0
#
_entry.id   65ac09e1ac66d45e7963c232da80f3c0
#
_cell.length_a   1.000
_cell.length_b   1.000
_cell.length_c   1.000
_cell.angle_alpha   90.00
_cell.angle_beta   90.00
_cell.angle_gamma   90.00
#
_symmetry.space_group_name_H-M   'P 1'
#
loop_
_entity.id
_entity.type
_entity.pdbx_description
1 polymer ?
#
loop_
_entity_poly.entity_id
_entity_poly.type
_entity_poly.pdbx_seq_one_letter_code
_entity_poly.pdbx_strand_id
1 'polypeptide(L)'
;MSERPDLNELRGKLDEIDNSILDLLEERMAACRQIGNYKREHGMDVYDPSREEEKFKALEEIAGFESRPYVRELFKTLMDISKDHQNKPAFGVLGRTLAHTYSPEIHSLFDSSYSYSVIEREPEELEALFKSGVFKGFNVTIPYKKNACAMCDELDDASKTTGSVNTVLFEDGKVKGWNTDYFGFIYMLTRKGISVKDKKVLVLGTGGAASAVFYALKTLGAAETYACDLETDINYSNVYDRAGDAQVIVNCTPVGMFPKVDNSLLDLTRFPVLEACADVVYNPSRTKFLQEAEALGLKTCGGLAMLVAQAYKSSRIFAGDTAGAGLLGNPDSENGAAYVPAEAAELIEKVIKVLENRMRNITIIGMPGSGKSLLARNIAAVTGRTLVDLDIAFAEKFGRTPAEVISESGEDEFREMECEIAAEFLPKSGLVVSCGGGVVTRDVNKFYVRCNSNVFYLERPLTALTDKNRPISQLHGVEKLYEQRKDKYETWCDYKVSYDRFEEKNDFYNRAIADILGKLK
;
A
#
# COMPACT_ATOMS: atom_id res chain seq x y z
N MET A 1 -39.84 -15.27 28.80
CA MET A 1 -39.74 -16.05 27.54
C MET A 1 -38.58 -15.40 26.77
N SER A 2 -37.43 -16.07 26.65
CA SER A 2 -36.34 -15.54 25.82
C SER A 2 -36.83 -15.52 24.38
N GLU A 3 -36.74 -14.37 23.73
CA GLU A 3 -37.02 -14.25 22.30
C GLU A 3 -36.09 -15.23 21.55
N ARG A 4 -36.67 -16.03 20.67
CA ARG A 4 -35.89 -16.90 19.80
C ARG A 4 -35.12 -15.99 18.83
N PRO A 5 -33.82 -16.19 18.66
CA PRO A 5 -33.06 -15.35 17.75
C PRO A 5 -33.61 -15.46 16.31
N ASP A 6 -33.62 -14.35 15.58
CA ASP A 6 -34.03 -14.31 14.17
C ASP A 6 -33.01 -15.05 13.30
N LEU A 7 -33.46 -15.64 12.20
CA LEU A 7 -32.61 -16.36 11.25
C LEU A 7 -31.45 -15.50 10.70
N ASN A 8 -31.69 -14.21 10.48
CA ASN A 8 -30.66 -13.29 10.00
C ASN A 8 -29.61 -13.00 11.07
N GLU A 9 -30.00 -12.92 12.34
CA GLU A 9 -29.08 -12.79 13.47
C GLU A 9 -28.17 -14.03 13.59
N LEU A 10 -28.78 -15.23 13.45
CA LEU A 10 -28.00 -16.48 13.47
C LEU A 10 -27.05 -16.62 12.29
N ARG A 11 -27.45 -16.18 11.10
CA ARG A 11 -26.57 -16.14 9.91
C ARG A 11 -25.42 -15.14 10.10
N GLY A 12 -25.71 -13.93 10.60
CA GLY A 12 -24.68 -12.94 10.90
C GLY A 12 -23.65 -13.46 11.90
N LYS A 13 -24.08 -14.18 12.93
CA LYS A 13 -23.16 -14.82 13.88
C LYS A 13 -22.33 -15.93 13.25
N LEU A 14 -22.90 -16.68 12.31
CA LEU A 14 -22.15 -17.70 11.56
C LEU A 14 -21.09 -17.06 10.67
N ASP A 15 -21.43 -15.97 9.96
CA ASP A 15 -20.50 -15.22 9.14
C ASP A 15 -19.31 -14.65 9.97
N GLU A 16 -19.54 -14.17 11.20
CA GLU A 16 -18.49 -13.73 12.11
C GLU A 16 -17.56 -14.89 12.52
N ILE A 17 -18.10 -16.06 12.77
CA ILE A 17 -17.33 -17.28 13.10
C ILE A 17 -16.50 -17.71 11.88
N ASP A 18 -17.08 -17.72 10.68
CA ASP A 18 -16.38 -18.10 9.45
C ASP A 18 -15.21 -17.15 9.15
N ASN A 19 -15.39 -15.85 9.36
CA ASN A 19 -14.30 -14.86 9.26
C ASN A 19 -13.19 -15.16 10.29
N SER A 20 -13.54 -15.49 11.53
CA SER A 20 -12.55 -15.84 12.56
C SER A 20 -11.80 -17.13 12.23
N ILE A 21 -12.45 -18.11 11.63
CA ILE A 21 -11.81 -19.34 11.14
C ILE A 21 -10.82 -19.02 10.03
N LEU A 22 -11.16 -18.10 9.11
CA LEU A 22 -10.28 -17.68 8.04
C LEU A 22 -9.02 -16.99 8.59
N ASP A 23 -9.16 -16.07 9.54
CA ASP A 23 -8.04 -15.39 10.19
C ASP A 23 -7.11 -16.41 10.88
N LEU A 24 -7.67 -17.35 11.64
CA LEU A 24 -6.89 -18.41 12.30
C LEU A 24 -6.20 -19.36 11.30
N LEU A 25 -6.82 -19.60 10.15
CA LEU A 25 -6.21 -20.39 9.08
C LEU A 25 -5.00 -19.66 8.49
N GLU A 26 -5.10 -18.36 8.25
CA GLU A 26 -3.99 -17.53 7.75
C GLU A 26 -2.82 -17.50 8.74
N GLU A 27 -3.08 -17.31 10.05
CA GLU A 27 -2.07 -17.39 11.10
C GLU A 27 -1.39 -18.76 11.14
N ARG A 28 -2.19 -19.82 11.01
CA ARG A 28 -1.68 -21.20 10.98
C ARG A 28 -0.77 -21.43 9.77
N MET A 29 -1.14 -20.93 8.58
CA MET A 29 -0.32 -21.04 7.38
C MET A 29 0.98 -20.25 7.50
N ALA A 30 0.98 -19.10 8.17
CA ALA A 30 2.20 -18.36 8.48
C ALA A 30 3.15 -19.16 9.40
N ALA A 31 2.62 -19.78 10.46
CA ALA A 31 3.39 -20.67 11.33
C ALA A 31 3.96 -21.89 10.56
N CYS A 32 3.18 -22.48 9.66
CA CYS A 32 3.63 -23.59 8.81
C CYS A 32 4.81 -23.22 7.90
N ARG A 33 4.82 -22.00 7.35
CA ARG A 33 5.96 -21.48 6.57
C ARG A 33 7.22 -21.41 7.42
N GLN A 34 7.13 -20.85 8.64
CA GLN A 34 8.26 -20.76 9.55
C GLN A 34 8.79 -22.15 9.94
N ILE A 35 7.92 -23.10 10.23
CA ILE A 35 8.30 -24.49 10.53
C ILE A 35 8.97 -25.14 9.30
N GLY A 36 8.45 -24.93 8.09
CA GLY A 36 9.04 -25.44 6.86
C GLY A 36 10.46 -24.89 6.63
N ASN A 37 10.68 -23.60 6.85
CA ASN A 37 12.00 -22.98 6.75
C ASN A 37 12.96 -23.56 7.81
N TYR A 38 12.54 -23.62 9.08
CA TYR A 38 13.33 -24.21 10.15
C TYR A 38 13.75 -25.66 9.84
N LYS A 39 12.81 -26.49 9.37
CA LYS A 39 13.10 -27.88 9.02
C LYS A 39 14.13 -27.98 7.89
N ARG A 40 14.00 -27.15 6.84
CA ARG A 40 14.98 -27.09 5.75
C ARG A 40 16.37 -26.67 6.24
N GLU A 41 16.44 -25.63 7.05
CA GLU A 41 17.70 -25.13 7.65
C GLU A 41 18.42 -26.19 8.48
N HIS A 42 17.66 -27.12 9.10
CA HIS A 42 18.21 -28.16 9.97
C HIS A 42 18.20 -29.57 9.34
N GLY A 43 17.90 -29.69 8.04
CA GLY A 43 17.86 -30.99 7.35
C GLY A 43 16.84 -31.98 7.90
N MET A 44 15.71 -31.48 8.44
CA MET A 44 14.65 -32.28 9.06
C MET A 44 13.57 -32.61 8.03
N ASP A 45 13.00 -33.83 8.11
CA ASP A 45 11.88 -34.25 7.29
C ASP A 45 10.61 -33.42 7.58
N VAL A 46 9.86 -33.08 6.54
CA VAL A 46 8.57 -32.34 6.66
C VAL A 46 7.54 -33.20 7.39
N TYR A 47 7.50 -34.51 7.09
CA TYR A 47 6.53 -35.44 7.63
C TYR A 47 7.03 -36.14 8.91
N ASP A 48 6.24 -36.06 9.98
CA ASP A 48 6.46 -36.74 11.25
C ASP A 48 5.14 -37.41 11.67
N PRO A 49 4.99 -38.73 11.37
CA PRO A 49 3.76 -39.48 11.65
C PRO A 49 3.42 -39.56 13.15
N SER A 50 4.45 -39.68 14.00
CA SER A 50 4.25 -39.79 15.45
C SER A 50 3.65 -38.54 16.03
N ARG A 51 4.17 -37.38 15.62
CA ARG A 51 3.68 -36.06 16.04
C ARG A 51 2.27 -35.79 15.52
N GLU A 52 1.92 -36.24 14.31
CA GLU A 52 0.55 -36.12 13.79
C GLU A 52 -0.44 -36.91 14.66
N GLU A 53 -0.14 -38.17 14.98
CA GLU A 53 -1.03 -39.02 15.77
C GLU A 53 -1.18 -38.50 17.22
N GLU A 54 -0.10 -38.01 17.83
CA GLU A 54 -0.14 -37.34 19.14
C GLU A 54 -1.05 -36.13 19.11
N LYS A 55 -0.97 -35.33 18.04
CA LYS A 55 -1.80 -34.15 17.87
C LYS A 55 -3.28 -34.49 17.69
N PHE A 56 -3.60 -35.53 16.90
CA PHE A 56 -4.98 -36.01 16.76
C PHE A 56 -5.58 -36.43 18.11
N LYS A 57 -4.84 -37.22 18.89
CA LYS A 57 -5.31 -37.65 20.24
C LYS A 57 -5.59 -36.45 21.13
N ALA A 58 -4.65 -35.51 21.22
CA ALA A 58 -4.83 -34.32 22.03
C ALA A 58 -6.06 -33.47 21.60
N LEU A 59 -6.30 -33.35 20.31
CA LEU A 59 -7.45 -32.61 19.77
C LEU A 59 -8.78 -33.33 20.04
N GLU A 60 -8.81 -34.66 19.89
CA GLU A 60 -10.01 -35.48 20.18
C GLU A 60 -10.37 -35.46 21.67
N GLU A 61 -9.36 -35.37 22.58
CA GLU A 61 -9.58 -35.27 24.03
C GLU A 61 -10.23 -33.95 24.45
N ILE A 62 -9.84 -32.84 23.83
CA ILE A 62 -10.37 -31.51 24.18
C ILE A 62 -11.66 -31.14 23.41
N ALA A 63 -11.99 -31.88 22.36
CA ALA A 63 -13.16 -31.60 21.54
C ALA A 63 -14.47 -31.84 22.29
N GLY A 64 -15.40 -30.90 22.16
CA GLY A 64 -16.77 -31.03 22.67
C GLY A 64 -17.53 -32.17 21.99
N PHE A 65 -18.66 -32.58 22.59
CA PHE A 65 -19.45 -33.70 22.12
C PHE A 65 -19.91 -33.58 20.66
N GLU A 66 -20.32 -32.38 20.26
CA GLU A 66 -20.84 -32.14 18.90
C GLU A 66 -19.71 -32.08 17.85
N SER A 67 -18.53 -31.56 18.18
CA SER A 67 -17.42 -31.37 17.25
C SER A 67 -16.52 -32.60 17.12
N ARG A 68 -16.46 -33.44 18.15
CA ARG A 68 -15.55 -34.61 18.22
C ARG A 68 -15.59 -35.54 16.99
N PRO A 69 -16.75 -35.87 16.38
CA PRO A 69 -16.80 -36.72 15.20
C PRO A 69 -16.08 -36.14 13.98
N TYR A 70 -15.93 -34.82 13.91
CA TYR A 70 -15.39 -34.10 12.75
C TYR A 70 -13.93 -33.68 12.93
N VAL A 71 -13.41 -33.72 14.16
CA VAL A 71 -12.06 -33.22 14.50
C VAL A 71 -10.98 -33.86 13.65
N ARG A 72 -10.97 -35.20 13.56
CA ARG A 72 -9.91 -35.92 12.83
C ARG A 72 -9.93 -35.59 11.34
N GLU A 73 -11.09 -35.52 10.70
CA GLU A 73 -11.22 -35.18 9.28
C GLU A 73 -10.78 -33.76 8.99
N LEU A 74 -11.28 -32.79 9.77
CA LEU A 74 -10.92 -31.39 9.64
C LEU A 74 -9.41 -31.18 9.81
N PHE A 75 -8.85 -31.67 10.91
CA PHE A 75 -7.42 -31.46 11.19
C PHE A 75 -6.50 -32.28 10.29
N LYS A 76 -6.94 -33.43 9.77
CA LYS A 76 -6.22 -34.14 8.72
C LYS A 76 -6.11 -33.28 7.46
N THR A 77 -7.19 -32.69 7.00
CA THR A 77 -7.20 -31.76 5.86
C THR A 77 -6.25 -30.59 6.09
N LEU A 78 -6.32 -29.97 7.27
CA LEU A 78 -5.43 -28.86 7.64
C LEU A 78 -3.95 -29.27 7.68
N MET A 79 -3.63 -30.50 8.13
CA MET A 79 -2.26 -31.01 8.15
C MET A 79 -1.76 -31.34 6.74
N ASP A 80 -2.61 -31.92 5.88
CA ASP A 80 -2.25 -32.22 4.49
C ASP A 80 -1.97 -30.94 3.69
N ILE A 81 -2.80 -29.90 3.85
CA ILE A 81 -2.55 -28.55 3.30
C ILE A 81 -1.21 -28.01 3.82
N SER A 82 -0.90 -28.20 5.11
CA SER A 82 0.34 -27.71 5.72
C SER A 82 1.59 -28.44 5.18
N LYS A 83 1.50 -29.75 4.99
CA LYS A 83 2.60 -30.55 4.38
C LYS A 83 2.85 -30.12 2.95
N ASP A 84 1.79 -29.99 2.16
CA ASP A 84 1.88 -29.48 0.79
C ASP A 84 2.57 -28.12 0.75
N HIS A 85 2.15 -27.21 1.64
CA HIS A 85 2.74 -25.87 1.73
C HIS A 85 4.22 -25.89 2.17
N GLN A 86 4.61 -26.76 3.08
CA GLN A 86 6.01 -26.94 3.50
C GLN A 86 6.89 -27.56 2.41
N ASN A 87 6.33 -28.36 1.50
CA ASN A 87 7.04 -28.99 0.39
C ASN A 87 7.25 -28.08 -0.82
N LYS A 88 6.53 -26.95 -0.91
CA LYS A 88 6.71 -26.00 -2.00
C LYS A 88 8.12 -25.43 -2.05
N PRO A 89 8.65 -25.10 -3.25
CA PRO A 89 9.91 -24.38 -3.37
C PRO A 89 9.88 -23.11 -2.50
N ALA A 90 10.95 -22.86 -1.76
CA ALA A 90 11.02 -21.73 -0.87
C ALA A 90 11.69 -20.53 -1.55
N PHE A 91 10.97 -19.40 -1.55
CA PHE A 91 11.47 -18.09 -1.94
C PHE A 91 11.23 -17.07 -0.81
N GLY A 92 11.71 -15.87 -0.98
CA GLY A 92 11.46 -14.82 0.01
C GLY A 92 11.98 -13.46 -0.38
N VAL A 93 11.85 -12.49 0.52
CA VAL A 93 12.50 -11.19 0.41
C VAL A 93 13.59 -11.06 1.48
N LEU A 94 14.83 -10.81 1.04
CA LEU A 94 16.00 -10.62 1.87
C LEU A 94 16.24 -9.12 2.11
N GLY A 95 16.35 -8.75 3.38
CA GLY A 95 16.73 -7.42 3.82
C GLY A 95 17.29 -7.44 5.24
N ARG A 96 17.64 -6.29 5.79
CA ARG A 96 18.13 -6.20 7.18
C ARG A 96 16.99 -6.10 8.17
N THR A 97 16.00 -5.23 7.87
CA THR A 97 14.78 -5.02 8.67
C THR A 97 13.61 -4.80 7.72
N LEU A 98 12.58 -5.63 7.83
CA LEU A 98 11.48 -5.72 6.86
C LEU A 98 10.09 -5.65 7.54
N ALA A 99 9.99 -4.89 8.65
CA ALA A 99 8.78 -4.83 9.48
C ALA A 99 7.46 -4.52 8.72
N HIS A 100 7.55 -3.88 7.54
CA HIS A 100 6.39 -3.45 6.75
C HIS A 100 6.59 -3.75 5.26
N THR A 101 6.74 -5.03 4.89
CA THR A 101 6.85 -5.43 3.49
C THR A 101 5.56 -6.04 2.96
N TYR A 102 5.13 -5.62 1.76
CA TYR A 102 4.00 -6.21 1.02
C TYR A 102 4.43 -7.36 0.09
N SER A 103 5.74 -7.67 0.00
CA SER A 103 6.25 -8.67 -0.94
C SER A 103 5.62 -10.06 -0.77
N PRO A 104 5.43 -10.61 0.46
CA PRO A 104 4.78 -11.92 0.61
C PRO A 104 3.35 -11.93 0.08
N GLU A 105 2.58 -10.89 0.34
CA GLU A 105 1.21 -10.74 -0.15
C GLU A 105 1.18 -10.63 -1.68
N ILE A 106 2.02 -9.78 -2.27
CA ILE A 106 2.11 -9.58 -3.71
C ILE A 106 2.44 -10.90 -4.42
N HIS A 107 3.44 -11.63 -3.93
CA HIS A 107 3.84 -12.91 -4.51
C HIS A 107 2.74 -13.97 -4.38
N SER A 108 2.01 -14.02 -3.26
CA SER A 108 0.89 -14.95 -3.09
C SER A 108 -0.29 -14.68 -4.04
N LEU A 109 -0.47 -13.42 -4.45
CA LEU A 109 -1.50 -13.02 -5.43
C LEU A 109 -1.09 -13.35 -6.88
N PHE A 110 0.21 -13.47 -7.16
CA PHE A 110 0.72 -13.83 -8.49
C PHE A 110 0.83 -15.32 -8.70
N ASP A 111 1.35 -16.04 -7.71
CA ASP A 111 1.63 -17.48 -7.86
C ASP A 111 1.61 -18.18 -6.50
N SER A 112 0.81 -19.23 -6.41
CA SER A 112 0.69 -20.07 -5.22
C SER A 112 1.52 -21.36 -5.30
N SER A 113 2.31 -21.57 -6.37
CA SER A 113 3.11 -22.77 -6.57
C SER A 113 4.36 -22.83 -5.68
N TYR A 114 4.75 -21.72 -5.09
CA TYR A 114 5.88 -21.62 -4.17
C TYR A 114 5.50 -20.98 -2.84
N SER A 115 6.32 -21.17 -1.81
CA SER A 115 6.21 -20.45 -0.54
C SER A 115 7.09 -19.22 -0.55
N TYR A 116 6.61 -18.10 0.05
CA TYR A 116 7.35 -16.84 0.07
C TYR A 116 7.42 -16.26 1.48
N SER A 117 8.63 -15.99 1.96
CA SER A 117 8.91 -15.63 3.35
C SER A 117 9.68 -14.30 3.46
N VAL A 118 9.61 -13.69 4.64
CA VAL A 118 10.50 -12.58 5.00
C VAL A 118 11.80 -13.17 5.55
N ILE A 119 12.95 -12.70 5.04
CA ILE A 119 14.28 -13.16 5.40
C ILE A 119 15.07 -11.96 5.91
N GLU A 120 15.19 -11.83 7.21
CA GLU A 120 16.02 -10.80 7.84
C GLU A 120 17.35 -11.39 8.24
N ARG A 121 18.46 -10.77 7.80
CA ARG A 121 19.82 -11.22 8.07
C ARG A 121 20.74 -10.02 8.28
N GLU A 122 21.73 -10.19 9.16
CA GLU A 122 22.84 -9.25 9.27
C GLU A 122 23.85 -9.49 8.13
N PRO A 123 24.70 -8.50 7.79
CA PRO A 123 25.64 -8.60 6.66
C PRO A 123 26.55 -9.83 6.69
N GLU A 124 26.96 -10.25 7.88
CA GLU A 124 27.86 -11.38 8.11
C GLU A 124 27.22 -12.73 7.81
N GLU A 125 25.89 -12.81 7.80
CA GLU A 125 25.12 -14.03 7.55
C GLU A 125 24.83 -14.26 6.06
N LEU A 126 25.07 -13.26 5.19
CA LEU A 126 24.68 -13.32 3.77
C LEU A 126 25.38 -14.46 3.04
N GLU A 127 26.69 -14.66 3.23
CA GLU A 127 27.44 -15.71 2.57
C GLU A 127 26.92 -17.10 2.95
N ALA A 128 26.61 -17.32 4.21
CA ALA A 128 26.02 -18.57 4.71
C ALA A 128 24.63 -18.80 4.11
N LEU A 129 23.80 -17.77 4.01
CA LEU A 129 22.48 -17.84 3.40
C LEU A 129 22.56 -18.24 1.92
N PHE A 130 23.45 -17.61 1.14
CA PHE A 130 23.63 -17.92 -0.29
C PHE A 130 24.11 -19.36 -0.53
N LYS A 131 24.87 -19.94 0.41
CA LYS A 131 25.37 -21.32 0.35
C LYS A 131 24.43 -22.34 1.01
N SER A 132 23.38 -21.93 1.69
CA SER A 132 22.56 -22.80 2.55
C SER A 132 21.75 -23.86 1.79
N GLY A 133 21.39 -23.61 0.53
CA GLY A 133 20.47 -24.47 -0.24
C GLY A 133 19.02 -24.48 0.28
N VAL A 134 18.69 -23.68 1.29
CA VAL A 134 17.35 -23.62 1.91
C VAL A 134 16.33 -23.01 0.97
N PHE A 135 16.72 -21.95 0.27
CA PHE A 135 15.89 -21.23 -0.69
C PHE A 135 16.26 -21.58 -2.13
N LYS A 136 15.27 -21.55 -3.01
CA LYS A 136 15.50 -21.63 -4.47
C LYS A 136 15.86 -20.28 -5.07
N GLY A 137 15.56 -19.20 -4.35
CA GLY A 137 15.86 -17.82 -4.72
C GLY A 137 15.22 -16.84 -3.78
N PHE A 138 15.49 -15.57 -3.96
CA PHE A 138 14.86 -14.50 -3.18
C PHE A 138 14.94 -13.14 -3.88
N ASN A 139 14.00 -12.28 -3.56
CA ASN A 139 14.15 -10.87 -3.83
C ASN A 139 15.11 -10.25 -2.81
N VAL A 140 15.85 -9.24 -3.23
CA VAL A 140 16.81 -8.52 -2.38
C VAL A 140 16.42 -7.05 -2.31
N THR A 141 16.32 -6.52 -1.09
CA THR A 141 16.08 -5.10 -0.85
C THR A 141 17.22 -4.44 -0.08
N ILE A 142 17.03 -3.21 0.32
CA ILE A 142 18.01 -2.42 1.08
C ILE A 142 18.41 -3.16 2.37
N PRO A 143 19.72 -3.18 2.72
CA PRO A 143 20.84 -2.54 2.01
C PRO A 143 21.59 -3.45 1.04
N TYR A 144 21.11 -4.66 0.75
CA TYR A 144 21.90 -5.78 0.23
C TYR A 144 21.97 -5.94 -1.28
N LYS A 145 21.32 -5.08 -2.08
CA LYS A 145 21.27 -5.21 -3.55
C LYS A 145 22.65 -5.23 -4.23
N LYS A 146 23.63 -4.45 -3.72
CA LYS A 146 25.01 -4.46 -4.20
C LYS A 146 25.79 -5.70 -3.76
N ASN A 147 25.58 -6.13 -2.52
CA ASN A 147 26.18 -7.36 -1.99
C ASN A 147 25.72 -8.57 -2.78
N ALA A 148 24.42 -8.69 -3.04
CA ALA A 148 23.84 -9.76 -3.84
C ALA A 148 24.41 -9.77 -5.28
N CYS A 149 24.59 -8.60 -5.89
CA CYS A 149 25.21 -8.48 -7.20
C CYS A 149 26.64 -9.07 -7.23
N ALA A 150 27.43 -8.82 -6.19
CA ALA A 150 28.78 -9.36 -6.07
C ALA A 150 28.84 -10.89 -5.80
N MET A 151 27.73 -11.47 -5.32
CA MET A 151 27.61 -12.90 -5.02
C MET A 151 27.00 -13.72 -6.16
N CYS A 152 26.60 -13.09 -7.28
CA CYS A 152 26.03 -13.78 -8.43
C CYS A 152 27.12 -14.21 -9.43
N ASP A 153 26.99 -15.43 -9.95
CA ASP A 153 27.82 -15.97 -11.02
C ASP A 153 27.40 -15.44 -12.40
N GLU A 154 26.11 -15.21 -12.58
CA GLU A 154 25.52 -14.73 -13.82
C GLU A 154 24.58 -13.56 -13.53
N LEU A 155 24.67 -12.50 -14.35
CA LEU A 155 23.87 -11.28 -14.20
C LEU A 155 23.17 -10.94 -15.52
N ASP A 156 21.93 -10.42 -15.43
CA ASP A 156 21.28 -9.78 -16.56
C ASP A 156 21.95 -8.43 -16.92
N ASP A 157 21.59 -7.85 -18.07
CA ASP A 157 22.22 -6.61 -18.54
C ASP A 157 21.88 -5.41 -17.65
N ALA A 158 20.68 -5.41 -17.06
CA ALA A 158 20.30 -4.38 -16.10
C ALA A 158 21.16 -4.46 -14.84
N SER A 159 21.35 -5.65 -14.27
CA SER A 159 22.21 -5.84 -13.09
C SER A 159 23.67 -5.51 -13.36
N LYS A 160 24.20 -5.91 -14.52
CA LYS A 160 25.59 -5.55 -14.93
C LYS A 160 25.76 -4.03 -15.00
N THR A 161 24.78 -3.34 -15.60
CA THR A 161 24.87 -1.89 -15.80
C THR A 161 24.67 -1.12 -14.50
N THR A 162 23.74 -1.56 -13.64
CA THR A 162 23.39 -0.87 -12.40
C THR A 162 24.27 -1.24 -11.22
N GLY A 163 25.02 -2.36 -11.31
CA GLY A 163 25.75 -2.93 -10.17
C GLY A 163 24.83 -3.36 -9.01
N SER A 164 23.58 -3.70 -9.31
CA SER A 164 22.53 -3.92 -8.29
C SER A 164 21.58 -5.04 -8.72
N VAL A 165 21.34 -5.99 -7.81
CA VAL A 165 20.45 -7.13 -7.99
C VAL A 165 19.31 -7.04 -6.98
N ASN A 166 18.07 -7.21 -7.43
CA ASN A 166 16.90 -7.30 -6.55
C ASN A 166 16.20 -8.67 -6.64
N THR A 167 16.66 -9.57 -7.52
CA THR A 167 16.10 -10.92 -7.68
C THR A 167 17.23 -11.91 -7.91
N VAL A 168 17.28 -12.95 -7.08
CA VAL A 168 18.29 -14.03 -7.12
C VAL A 168 17.61 -15.37 -7.30
N LEU A 169 18.15 -16.23 -8.19
CA LEU A 169 17.72 -17.60 -8.39
C LEU A 169 18.94 -18.54 -8.29
N PHE A 170 18.81 -19.63 -7.54
CA PHE A 170 19.78 -20.70 -7.45
C PHE A 170 19.38 -21.82 -8.42
N GLU A 171 20.12 -21.99 -9.49
CA GLU A 171 19.82 -22.93 -10.55
C GLU A 171 21.10 -23.54 -11.13
N ASP A 172 21.14 -24.85 -11.32
CA ASP A 172 22.28 -25.61 -11.90
C ASP A 172 23.63 -25.35 -11.17
N GLY A 173 23.57 -25.16 -9.85
CA GLY A 173 24.75 -24.89 -9.03
C GLY A 173 25.31 -23.46 -9.18
N LYS A 174 24.60 -22.58 -9.87
CA LYS A 174 24.95 -21.18 -10.07
C LYS A 174 23.99 -20.23 -9.37
N VAL A 175 24.50 -19.07 -9.01
CA VAL A 175 23.72 -17.94 -8.49
C VAL A 175 23.47 -16.98 -9.64
N LYS A 176 22.21 -16.87 -10.06
CA LYS A 176 21.80 -15.98 -11.15
C LYS A 176 21.10 -14.75 -10.57
N GLY A 177 21.43 -13.56 -11.07
CA GLY A 177 20.92 -12.28 -10.56
C GLY A 177 20.28 -11.41 -11.62
N TRP A 178 19.16 -10.78 -11.26
CA TRP A 178 18.41 -9.84 -12.09
C TRP A 178 18.10 -8.58 -11.31
N ASN A 179 17.90 -7.50 -12.07
CA ASN A 179 17.33 -6.27 -11.54
C ASN A 179 15.96 -6.03 -12.18
N THR A 180 14.88 -6.37 -11.48
CA THR A 180 13.52 -6.19 -11.99
C THR A 180 12.92 -4.81 -11.70
N ASP A 181 13.61 -3.95 -10.93
CA ASP A 181 13.12 -2.61 -10.59
C ASP A 181 12.93 -1.73 -11.83
N TYR A 182 13.84 -1.84 -12.83
CA TYR A 182 13.69 -1.06 -14.06
C TYR A 182 12.41 -1.40 -14.83
N PHE A 183 12.03 -2.67 -14.86
CA PHE A 183 10.77 -3.10 -15.47
C PHE A 183 9.57 -2.50 -14.72
N GLY A 184 9.62 -2.56 -13.38
CA GLY A 184 8.58 -1.93 -12.54
C GLY A 184 8.44 -0.44 -12.81
N PHE A 185 9.54 0.28 -12.93
CA PHE A 185 9.54 1.71 -13.22
C PHE A 185 9.00 2.03 -14.63
N ILE A 186 9.40 1.27 -15.65
CA ILE A 186 8.86 1.41 -17.00
C ILE A 186 7.34 1.19 -16.99
N TYR A 187 6.87 0.12 -16.33
CA TYR A 187 5.44 -0.15 -16.21
C TYR A 187 4.70 1.02 -15.54
N MET A 188 5.23 1.56 -14.45
CA MET A 188 4.67 2.69 -13.71
C MET A 188 4.44 3.92 -14.61
N LEU A 189 5.43 4.29 -15.43
CA LEU A 189 5.31 5.41 -16.36
C LEU A 189 4.30 5.13 -17.48
N THR A 190 4.42 3.95 -18.12
CA THR A 190 3.58 3.54 -19.24
C THR A 190 2.10 3.48 -18.85
N ARG A 191 1.80 2.93 -17.67
CA ARG A 191 0.44 2.87 -17.11
C ARG A 191 -0.25 4.23 -17.06
N LYS A 192 0.50 5.29 -16.84
CA LYS A 192 0.00 6.67 -16.75
C LYS A 192 0.19 7.50 -18.03
N GLY A 193 0.66 6.87 -19.11
CA GLY A 193 0.93 7.56 -20.37
C GLY A 193 1.97 8.67 -20.23
N ILE A 194 2.96 8.48 -19.34
CA ILE A 194 4.10 9.38 -19.19
C ILE A 194 5.22 8.89 -20.12
N SER A 195 5.50 9.64 -21.18
CA SER A 195 6.62 9.39 -22.09
C SER A 195 7.82 10.20 -21.66
N VAL A 196 8.98 9.58 -21.69
CA VAL A 196 10.31 10.21 -21.46
C VAL A 196 11.17 10.24 -22.72
N LYS A 197 10.68 9.64 -23.83
CA LYS A 197 11.42 9.61 -25.10
C LYS A 197 11.68 11.03 -25.57
N ASP A 198 12.94 11.28 -25.94
CA ASP A 198 13.44 12.58 -26.41
C ASP A 198 13.27 13.74 -25.42
N LYS A 199 13.09 13.44 -24.12
CA LYS A 199 12.91 14.43 -23.04
C LYS A 199 14.09 14.48 -22.09
N LYS A 200 14.22 15.64 -21.44
CA LYS A 200 15.12 15.87 -20.31
C LYS A 200 14.45 15.46 -19.01
N VAL A 201 15.10 14.58 -18.26
CA VAL A 201 14.56 14.00 -17.04
C VAL A 201 15.48 14.31 -15.85
N LEU A 202 14.92 14.90 -14.80
CA LEU A 202 15.61 15.13 -13.53
C LEU A 202 15.25 14.00 -12.55
N VAL A 203 16.29 13.31 -12.04
CA VAL A 203 16.15 12.25 -11.03
C VAL A 203 16.68 12.77 -9.70
N LEU A 204 15.85 12.79 -8.68
CA LEU A 204 16.18 13.19 -7.31
C LEU A 204 16.64 11.95 -6.53
N GLY A 205 17.87 12.01 -6.01
CA GLY A 205 18.51 10.89 -5.32
C GLY A 205 19.39 10.02 -6.23
N THR A 206 20.42 9.42 -5.62
CA THR A 206 21.42 8.56 -6.29
C THR A 206 21.51 7.16 -5.69
N GLY A 207 20.51 6.77 -4.89
CA GLY A 207 20.43 5.47 -4.22
C GLY A 207 20.13 4.29 -5.13
N GLY A 208 19.89 3.11 -4.55
CA GLY A 208 19.68 1.86 -5.27
C GLY A 208 18.48 1.86 -6.24
N ALA A 209 17.41 2.60 -5.94
CA ALA A 209 16.28 2.75 -6.85
C ALA A 209 16.66 3.64 -8.07
N ALA A 210 17.44 4.69 -7.83
CA ALA A 210 17.85 5.61 -8.88
C ALA A 210 18.66 4.93 -9.99
N SER A 211 19.54 3.98 -9.65
CA SER A 211 20.32 3.26 -10.66
C SER A 211 19.43 2.47 -11.65
N ALA A 212 18.37 1.83 -11.16
CA ALA A 212 17.39 1.15 -11.99
C ALA A 212 16.56 2.15 -12.83
N VAL A 213 16.24 3.32 -12.26
CA VAL A 213 15.55 4.41 -12.94
C VAL A 213 16.40 4.96 -14.08
N PHE A 214 17.68 5.24 -13.87
CA PHE A 214 18.58 5.69 -14.95
C PHE A 214 18.70 4.67 -16.08
N TYR A 215 18.79 3.38 -15.75
CA TYR A 215 18.80 2.32 -16.75
C TYR A 215 17.49 2.29 -17.54
N ALA A 216 16.34 2.42 -16.87
CA ALA A 216 15.02 2.47 -17.51
C ALA A 216 14.87 3.70 -18.41
N LEU A 217 15.29 4.89 -17.96
CA LEU A 217 15.24 6.13 -18.74
C LEU A 217 16.08 6.04 -20.02
N LYS A 218 17.28 5.46 -19.92
CA LYS A 218 18.12 5.18 -21.08
C LYS A 218 17.44 4.21 -22.06
N THR A 219 16.83 3.14 -21.55
CA THR A 219 16.09 2.15 -22.34
C THR A 219 14.88 2.77 -23.06
N LEU A 220 14.20 3.72 -22.41
CA LEU A 220 13.06 4.45 -22.97
C LEU A 220 13.45 5.61 -23.89
N GLY A 221 14.74 5.86 -24.12
CA GLY A 221 15.23 6.89 -25.03
C GLY A 221 15.10 8.32 -24.50
N ALA A 222 15.29 8.55 -23.21
CA ALA A 222 15.41 9.90 -22.67
C ALA A 222 16.58 10.62 -23.34
N ALA A 223 16.38 11.90 -23.74
CA ALA A 223 17.42 12.67 -24.42
C ALA A 223 18.57 13.01 -23.48
N GLU A 224 18.23 13.37 -22.24
CA GLU A 224 19.20 13.72 -21.20
C GLU A 224 18.64 13.36 -19.83
N THR A 225 19.52 12.95 -18.92
CA THR A 225 19.15 12.64 -17.53
C THR A 225 20.05 13.36 -16.56
N TYR A 226 19.46 14.12 -15.64
CA TYR A 226 20.16 14.83 -14.58
C TYR A 226 20.02 14.08 -13.26
N ALA A 227 21.13 13.86 -12.54
CA ALA A 227 21.12 13.36 -11.18
C ALA A 227 21.23 14.55 -10.21
N CYS A 228 20.28 14.68 -9.28
CA CYS A 228 20.31 15.67 -8.23
C CYS A 228 20.30 15.00 -6.86
N ASP A 229 21.35 15.23 -6.08
CA ASP A 229 21.48 14.77 -4.71
C ASP A 229 22.36 15.77 -3.92
N LEU A 230 22.58 15.51 -2.64
CA LEU A 230 23.34 16.41 -1.75
C LEU A 230 24.82 16.59 -2.22
N GLU A 231 25.44 15.55 -2.75
CA GLU A 231 26.87 15.50 -3.09
C GLU A 231 27.13 15.43 -4.61
N THR A 232 26.12 15.62 -5.46
CA THR A 232 26.28 15.62 -6.92
C THR A 232 26.56 17.04 -7.45
N ASP A 233 27.07 17.14 -8.68
CA ASP A 233 27.32 18.42 -9.38
C ASP A 233 26.04 19.26 -9.48
N ILE A 234 24.89 18.61 -9.69
CA ILE A 234 23.57 19.22 -9.57
C ILE A 234 23.01 18.83 -8.20
N ASN A 235 22.80 19.80 -7.36
CA ASN A 235 22.25 19.63 -6.02
C ASN A 235 21.09 20.61 -5.78
N TYR A 236 20.45 20.52 -4.62
CA TYR A 236 19.25 21.30 -4.32
C TYR A 236 19.47 22.84 -4.29
N SER A 237 20.74 23.31 -4.25
CA SER A 237 21.04 24.74 -4.29
C SER A 237 21.11 25.31 -5.72
N ASN A 238 21.48 24.48 -6.72
CA ASN A 238 21.70 24.90 -8.11
C ASN A 238 20.80 24.21 -9.14
N VAL A 239 19.91 23.32 -8.72
CA VAL A 239 19.09 22.46 -9.61
C VAL A 239 18.25 23.28 -10.60
N TYR A 240 17.73 24.41 -10.19
CA TYR A 240 16.90 25.25 -11.05
C TYR A 240 17.69 25.90 -12.18
N ASP A 241 18.94 26.25 -11.93
CA ASP A 241 19.82 26.86 -12.94
C ASP A 241 20.42 25.81 -13.88
N ARG A 242 20.64 24.58 -13.39
CA ARG A 242 21.35 23.51 -14.10
C ARG A 242 20.42 22.52 -14.80
N ALA A 243 19.21 22.33 -14.30
CA ALA A 243 18.22 21.38 -14.79
C ALA A 243 16.78 21.96 -14.83
N GLY A 244 16.66 23.29 -14.82
CA GLY A 244 15.35 23.98 -14.85
C GLY A 244 14.54 23.74 -16.14
N ASP A 245 15.16 23.18 -17.17
CA ASP A 245 14.55 22.77 -18.42
C ASP A 245 14.11 21.28 -18.43
N ALA A 246 14.08 20.62 -17.28
CA ALA A 246 13.58 19.27 -17.16
C ALA A 246 12.07 19.20 -17.46
N GLN A 247 11.69 18.24 -18.29
CA GLN A 247 10.29 18.01 -18.68
C GLN A 247 9.62 16.93 -17.80
N VAL A 248 10.42 16.08 -17.15
CA VAL A 248 9.94 15.06 -16.21
C VAL A 248 10.83 15.08 -14.97
N ILE A 249 10.24 15.02 -13.78
CA ILE A 249 10.99 14.88 -12.52
C ILE A 249 10.61 13.57 -11.86
N VAL A 250 11.63 12.81 -11.41
CA VAL A 250 11.46 11.52 -10.73
C VAL A 250 12.04 11.60 -9.33
N ASN A 251 11.22 11.45 -8.31
CA ASN A 251 11.72 11.30 -6.94
C ASN A 251 12.12 9.85 -6.65
N CYS A 252 13.41 9.63 -6.41
CA CYS A 252 13.99 8.36 -5.96
C CYS A 252 14.52 8.42 -4.51
N THR A 253 14.24 9.51 -3.80
CA THR A 253 14.59 9.69 -2.39
C THR A 253 13.50 9.18 -1.47
N PRO A 254 13.78 8.97 -0.17
CA PRO A 254 12.74 8.66 0.82
C PRO A 254 11.94 9.89 1.30
N VAL A 255 12.17 11.08 0.74
CA VAL A 255 11.46 12.30 1.15
C VAL A 255 9.99 12.21 0.75
N GLY A 256 9.11 12.51 1.68
CA GLY A 256 7.66 12.36 1.50
C GLY A 256 7.11 10.97 1.86
N MET A 257 7.98 10.01 2.23
CA MET A 257 7.59 8.67 2.67
C MET A 257 7.10 8.69 4.14
N PHE A 258 6.09 7.88 4.45
CA PHE A 258 5.63 7.67 5.83
C PHE A 258 6.79 7.20 6.73
N PRO A 259 6.92 7.72 7.98
CA PRO A 259 5.99 8.62 8.67
C PRO A 259 6.20 10.12 8.40
N LYS A 260 7.25 10.55 7.71
CA LYS A 260 7.61 11.95 7.47
C LYS A 260 7.07 12.42 6.10
N VAL A 261 5.74 12.53 5.99
CA VAL A 261 5.04 12.72 4.71
C VAL A 261 4.98 14.17 4.21
N ASP A 262 5.22 15.15 5.08
CA ASP A 262 4.93 16.57 4.87
C ASP A 262 6.04 17.35 4.14
N ASN A 263 7.03 16.65 3.61
CA ASN A 263 8.18 17.26 2.91
C ASN A 263 8.11 17.07 1.40
N SER A 264 8.55 18.08 0.67
CA SER A 264 8.82 18.08 -0.77
C SER A 264 10.19 18.72 -1.00
N LEU A 265 10.92 18.24 -2.02
CA LEU A 265 12.31 18.66 -2.24
C LEU A 265 12.47 19.90 -3.11
N LEU A 266 11.48 20.17 -3.96
CA LEU A 266 11.58 21.20 -5.01
C LEU A 266 10.32 22.06 -5.07
N ASP A 267 10.49 23.30 -5.47
CA ASP A 267 9.42 24.18 -5.94
C ASP A 267 9.19 23.91 -7.43
N LEU A 268 8.13 23.15 -7.74
CA LEU A 268 7.79 22.75 -9.10
C LEU A 268 7.41 23.92 -10.02
N THR A 269 7.00 25.06 -9.48
CA THR A 269 6.64 26.25 -10.27
C THR A 269 7.84 26.86 -10.99
N ARG A 270 9.06 26.50 -10.59
CA ARG A 270 10.31 26.94 -11.18
C ARG A 270 10.78 26.13 -12.39
N PHE A 271 9.99 25.14 -12.83
CA PHE A 271 10.27 24.31 -14.01
C PHE A 271 9.24 24.63 -15.12
N PRO A 272 9.51 25.59 -15.99
CA PRO A 272 8.52 26.16 -16.91
C PRO A 272 8.04 25.18 -18.00
N VAL A 273 8.79 24.12 -18.27
CA VAL A 273 8.46 23.11 -19.30
C VAL A 273 8.13 21.74 -18.71
N LEU A 274 7.89 21.67 -17.39
CA LEU A 274 7.56 20.43 -16.69
C LEU A 274 6.20 19.87 -17.16
N GLU A 275 6.17 18.59 -17.50
CA GLU A 275 4.98 17.90 -18.02
C GLU A 275 4.51 16.79 -17.07
N ALA A 276 5.43 16.18 -16.31
CA ALA A 276 5.11 15.06 -15.45
C ALA A 276 6.03 14.93 -14.24
N CYS A 277 5.48 14.37 -13.16
CA CYS A 277 6.22 13.97 -11.96
C CYS A 277 5.95 12.50 -11.62
N ALA A 278 7.02 11.77 -11.30
CA ALA A 278 6.97 10.38 -10.86
C ALA A 278 7.62 10.26 -9.48
N ASP A 279 7.06 9.42 -8.61
CA ASP A 279 7.60 9.18 -7.28
C ASP A 279 7.70 7.68 -7.02
N VAL A 280 8.88 7.18 -6.67
CA VAL A 280 9.05 5.75 -6.32
C VAL A 280 8.51 5.43 -4.94
N VAL A 281 8.21 6.43 -4.12
CA VAL A 281 7.49 6.25 -2.85
C VAL A 281 6.07 5.76 -3.14
N TYR A 282 5.65 4.72 -2.44
CA TYR A 282 4.31 4.12 -2.56
C TYR A 282 3.46 4.29 -1.30
N ASN A 283 4.06 4.68 -0.20
CA ASN A 283 3.36 4.95 1.06
C ASN A 283 3.85 6.28 1.66
N PRO A 284 3.02 7.34 1.64
CA PRO A 284 1.62 7.39 1.23
C PRO A 284 1.43 7.28 -0.30
N SER A 285 0.19 7.00 -0.72
CA SER A 285 -0.14 6.82 -2.15
C SER A 285 -0.06 8.12 -2.97
N ARG A 286 -0.18 9.29 -2.33
CA ARG A 286 -0.06 10.65 -2.90
C ARG A 286 0.87 11.46 -2.02
N THR A 287 2.17 11.41 -2.30
CA THR A 287 3.16 12.23 -1.60
C THR A 287 2.89 13.72 -1.80
N LYS A 288 3.48 14.58 -0.97
CA LYS A 288 3.36 16.03 -1.11
C LYS A 288 3.85 16.49 -2.49
N PHE A 289 4.97 15.93 -2.94
CA PHE A 289 5.52 16.16 -4.28
C PHE A 289 4.50 15.87 -5.40
N LEU A 290 3.79 14.73 -5.34
CA LEU A 290 2.77 14.39 -6.33
C LEU A 290 1.53 15.29 -6.22
N GLN A 291 1.09 15.66 -5.02
CA GLN A 291 -0.03 16.57 -4.85
C GLN A 291 0.26 17.99 -5.35
N GLU A 292 1.49 18.48 -5.17
CA GLU A 292 1.96 19.75 -5.73
C GLU A 292 1.98 19.71 -7.26
N ALA A 293 2.43 18.60 -7.85
CA ALA A 293 2.38 18.38 -9.29
C ALA A 293 0.93 18.31 -9.84
N GLU A 294 0.04 17.60 -9.15
CA GLU A 294 -1.40 17.54 -9.48
C GLU A 294 -2.04 18.94 -9.47
N ALA A 295 -1.69 19.77 -8.50
CA ALA A 295 -2.19 21.15 -8.39
C ALA A 295 -1.76 22.04 -9.57
N LEU A 296 -0.63 21.72 -10.22
CA LEU A 296 -0.15 22.36 -11.44
C LEU A 296 -0.73 21.74 -12.73
N GLY A 297 -1.59 20.73 -12.61
CA GLY A 297 -2.18 20.05 -13.76
C GLY A 297 -1.23 19.07 -14.47
N LEU A 298 -0.12 18.70 -13.84
CA LEU A 298 0.87 17.80 -14.40
C LEU A 298 0.42 16.33 -14.30
N LYS A 299 0.93 15.49 -15.20
CA LYS A 299 0.75 14.04 -15.06
C LYS A 299 1.55 13.52 -13.87
N THR A 300 0.94 12.61 -13.09
CA THR A 300 1.59 12.05 -11.89
C THR A 300 1.50 10.54 -11.84
N CYS A 301 2.51 9.87 -11.26
CA CYS A 301 2.46 8.46 -10.89
C CYS A 301 3.24 8.18 -9.60
N GLY A 302 2.68 7.34 -8.74
CA GLY A 302 3.30 6.88 -7.49
C GLY A 302 3.82 5.45 -7.58
N GLY A 303 4.70 5.08 -6.65
CA GLY A 303 5.55 3.90 -6.68
C GLY A 303 4.86 2.53 -6.54
N LEU A 304 3.57 2.46 -6.17
CA LEU A 304 2.90 1.17 -5.97
C LEU A 304 2.90 0.31 -7.24
N ALA A 305 2.70 0.92 -8.41
CA ALA A 305 2.73 0.20 -9.68
C ALA A 305 4.14 -0.36 -9.98
N MET A 306 5.20 0.38 -9.63
CA MET A 306 6.58 -0.10 -9.71
C MET A 306 6.81 -1.30 -8.80
N LEU A 307 6.36 -1.21 -7.53
CA LEU A 307 6.48 -2.27 -6.53
C LEU A 307 5.82 -3.58 -6.99
N VAL A 308 4.61 -3.48 -7.54
CA VAL A 308 3.85 -4.66 -7.99
C VAL A 308 4.44 -5.26 -9.27
N ALA A 309 4.75 -4.41 -10.26
CA ALA A 309 5.23 -4.91 -11.55
C ALA A 309 6.63 -5.54 -11.46
N GLN A 310 7.56 -5.01 -10.63
CA GLN A 310 8.86 -5.64 -10.42
C GLN A 310 8.71 -7.02 -9.75
N ALA A 311 7.75 -7.16 -8.82
CA ALA A 311 7.48 -8.44 -8.17
C ALA A 311 6.81 -9.44 -9.12
N TYR A 312 5.95 -8.99 -10.04
CA TYR A 312 5.45 -9.83 -11.12
C TYR A 312 6.59 -10.41 -11.95
N LYS A 313 7.54 -9.58 -12.40
CA LYS A 313 8.69 -10.07 -13.16
C LYS A 313 9.53 -11.06 -12.35
N SER A 314 9.75 -10.80 -11.06
CA SER A 314 10.44 -11.74 -10.17
C SER A 314 9.70 -13.06 -10.02
N SER A 315 8.37 -13.03 -9.89
CA SER A 315 7.56 -14.26 -9.80
C SER A 315 7.66 -15.14 -11.05
N ARG A 316 7.78 -14.52 -12.24
CA ARG A 316 8.00 -15.25 -13.49
C ARG A 316 9.38 -15.91 -13.55
N ILE A 317 10.42 -15.19 -13.06
CA ILE A 317 11.77 -15.77 -12.93
C ILE A 317 11.74 -16.97 -11.96
N PHE A 318 11.06 -16.87 -10.82
CA PHE A 318 10.92 -17.97 -9.86
C PHE A 318 10.14 -19.16 -10.42
N ALA A 319 9.21 -18.93 -11.33
CA ALA A 319 8.48 -19.97 -12.05
C ALA A 319 9.28 -20.61 -13.22
N GLY A 320 10.54 -20.22 -13.42
CA GLY A 320 11.40 -20.75 -14.48
C GLY A 320 11.29 -20.03 -15.82
N ASP A 321 10.50 -18.96 -15.92
CA ASP A 321 10.36 -18.13 -17.12
C ASP A 321 11.48 -17.07 -17.17
N THR A 322 12.72 -17.55 -17.25
CA THR A 322 13.90 -16.68 -17.33
C THR A 322 14.04 -16.02 -18.72
N ALA A 323 13.43 -16.64 -19.77
CA ALA A 323 13.39 -16.11 -21.14
C ALA A 323 12.32 -15.01 -21.30
N GLY A 324 11.29 -14.97 -20.45
CA GLY A 324 10.32 -13.87 -20.33
C GLY A 324 10.95 -12.53 -19.92
N ALA A 325 12.28 -12.49 -19.79
CA ALA A 325 13.10 -11.28 -19.79
C ALA A 325 12.83 -10.35 -21.00
N GLY A 326 12.22 -10.85 -22.07
CA GLY A 326 11.81 -10.11 -23.26
C GLY A 326 10.47 -9.38 -23.16
N LEU A 327 9.89 -9.17 -21.96
CA LEU A 327 8.65 -8.43 -21.76
C LEU A 327 8.75 -6.91 -22.01
N LEU A 328 9.90 -6.41 -22.38
CA LEU A 328 10.08 -5.05 -22.85
C LEU A 328 10.11 -5.07 -24.36
N GLY A 329 9.00 -4.64 -24.96
CA GLY A 329 8.87 -4.55 -26.39
C GLY A 329 9.91 -3.64 -27.05
N ASN A 330 9.99 -3.84 -28.33
CA ASN A 330 10.81 -3.13 -29.29
C ASN A 330 10.85 -1.61 -28.98
N PRO A 331 12.04 -1.03 -28.71
CA PRO A 331 12.21 0.41 -28.58
C PRO A 331 11.77 1.19 -29.83
N ASP A 332 11.58 0.49 -30.97
CA ASP A 332 11.10 1.06 -32.23
C ASP A 332 9.56 1.14 -32.35
N SER A 333 8.80 0.80 -31.29
CA SER A 333 7.35 1.07 -31.30
C SER A 333 7.11 2.59 -31.32
N GLU A 334 6.25 3.06 -32.22
CA GLU A 334 5.99 4.50 -32.49
C GLU A 334 5.65 5.33 -31.24
N ASN A 335 5.36 4.70 -30.09
CA ASN A 335 5.01 5.36 -28.83
C ASN A 335 6.04 5.18 -27.70
N GLY A 336 7.19 4.52 -27.91
CA GLY A 336 8.15 4.24 -26.83
C GLY A 336 7.55 3.42 -25.67
N ALA A 337 6.39 2.81 -25.88
CA ALA A 337 5.70 2.05 -24.86
C ALA A 337 6.34 0.67 -24.72
N ALA A 338 6.77 0.34 -23.52
CA ALA A 338 7.14 -1.03 -23.19
C ALA A 338 5.91 -1.93 -23.39
N TYR A 339 6.09 -2.98 -24.19
CA TYR A 339 5.04 -3.97 -24.40
C TYR A 339 5.00 -4.91 -23.20
N VAL A 340 3.93 -4.85 -22.44
CA VAL A 340 3.56 -5.87 -21.47
C VAL A 340 2.40 -6.64 -22.08
N PRO A 341 2.47 -7.99 -22.18
CA PRO A 341 1.34 -8.76 -22.69
C PRO A 341 0.05 -8.42 -21.95
N ALA A 342 -1.07 -8.38 -22.67
CA ALA A 342 -2.35 -7.94 -22.09
C ALA A 342 -2.73 -8.73 -20.84
N GLU A 343 -2.52 -10.05 -20.84
CA GLU A 343 -2.78 -10.93 -19.69
C GLU A 343 -1.91 -10.58 -18.47
N ALA A 344 -0.63 -10.26 -18.70
CA ALA A 344 0.28 -9.83 -17.65
C ALA A 344 -0.11 -8.47 -17.09
N ALA A 345 -0.48 -7.52 -17.95
CA ALA A 345 -0.96 -6.20 -17.55
C ALA A 345 -2.24 -6.30 -16.72
N GLU A 346 -3.20 -7.14 -17.13
CA GLU A 346 -4.44 -7.38 -16.39
C GLU A 346 -4.18 -7.94 -14.99
N LEU A 347 -3.28 -8.92 -14.87
CA LEU A 347 -2.90 -9.51 -13.60
C LEU A 347 -2.20 -8.50 -12.68
N ILE A 348 -1.25 -7.71 -13.22
CA ILE A 348 -0.58 -6.64 -12.47
C ILE A 348 -1.59 -5.61 -11.98
N GLU A 349 -2.52 -5.15 -12.84
CA GLU A 349 -3.57 -4.18 -12.46
C GLU A 349 -4.48 -4.72 -11.37
N LYS A 350 -4.86 -5.99 -11.43
CA LYS A 350 -5.66 -6.65 -10.40
C LYS A 350 -4.94 -6.59 -9.03
N VAL A 351 -3.65 -6.93 -9.00
CA VAL A 351 -2.86 -6.90 -7.76
C VAL A 351 -2.67 -5.46 -7.26
N ILE A 352 -2.38 -4.50 -8.15
CA ILE A 352 -2.32 -3.08 -7.79
C ILE A 352 -3.62 -2.64 -7.12
N LYS A 353 -4.76 -2.97 -7.70
CA LYS A 353 -6.08 -2.58 -7.17
C LYS A 353 -6.37 -3.20 -5.80
N VAL A 354 -6.01 -4.46 -5.59
CA VAL A 354 -6.13 -5.12 -4.27
C VAL A 354 -5.32 -4.38 -3.22
N LEU A 355 -4.05 -4.05 -3.52
CA LEU A 355 -3.19 -3.32 -2.60
C LEU A 355 -3.62 -1.86 -2.39
N GLU A 356 -4.01 -1.15 -3.45
CA GLU A 356 -4.57 0.21 -3.31
C GLU A 356 -5.75 0.22 -2.35
N ASN A 357 -6.66 -0.72 -2.50
CA ASN A 357 -7.82 -0.85 -1.61
C ASN A 357 -7.41 -1.16 -0.18
N ARG A 358 -6.40 -2.02 0.04
CA ARG A 358 -5.93 -2.37 1.38
C ARG A 358 -5.19 -1.22 2.05
N MET A 359 -4.34 -0.52 1.30
CA MET A 359 -3.45 0.52 1.84
C MET A 359 -4.16 1.85 2.06
N ARG A 360 -5.02 2.28 1.12
CA ARG A 360 -5.72 3.56 1.24
C ARG A 360 -6.77 3.54 2.33
N ASN A 361 -6.84 4.62 3.07
CA ASN A 361 -7.91 4.85 4.04
C ASN A 361 -9.24 5.12 3.32
N ILE A 362 -10.34 4.83 4.00
CA ILE A 362 -11.68 5.32 3.63
C ILE A 362 -11.95 6.52 4.52
N THR A 363 -11.75 7.72 4.00
CA THR A 363 -11.86 8.96 4.78
C THR A 363 -13.16 9.68 4.44
N ILE A 364 -13.96 9.98 5.46
CA ILE A 364 -15.28 10.59 5.32
C ILE A 364 -15.22 12.04 5.81
N ILE A 365 -15.49 12.98 4.91
CA ILE A 365 -15.60 14.42 5.19
C ILE A 365 -17.03 14.89 4.97
N GLY A 366 -17.38 16.07 5.48
CA GLY A 366 -18.70 16.68 5.32
C GLY A 366 -19.13 17.51 6.54
N MET A 367 -20.30 18.14 6.44
CA MET A 367 -20.83 19.05 7.46
C MET A 367 -20.96 18.40 8.85
N PRO A 368 -20.83 19.18 9.93
CA PRO A 368 -21.19 18.73 11.26
C PRO A 368 -22.64 18.20 11.27
N GLY A 369 -22.88 17.07 11.91
CA GLY A 369 -24.22 16.49 11.97
C GLY A 369 -24.67 15.67 10.76
N SER A 370 -23.83 15.53 9.73
CA SER A 370 -24.19 14.76 8.54
C SER A 370 -24.24 13.24 8.75
N GLY A 371 -23.71 12.70 9.87
CA GLY A 371 -23.72 11.27 10.19
C GLY A 371 -22.45 10.51 9.82
N LYS A 372 -21.32 11.22 9.61
CA LYS A 372 -20.02 10.64 9.25
C LYS A 372 -19.56 9.53 10.19
N SER A 373 -19.59 9.79 11.50
CA SER A 373 -19.13 8.81 12.51
C SER A 373 -19.94 7.52 12.50
N LEU A 374 -21.27 7.60 12.26
CA LEU A 374 -22.10 6.42 12.13
C LEU A 374 -21.81 5.65 10.84
N LEU A 375 -21.67 6.36 9.71
CA LEU A 375 -21.31 5.75 8.43
C LEU A 375 -19.93 5.09 8.52
N ALA A 376 -18.93 5.77 9.09
CA ALA A 376 -17.58 5.24 9.28
C ALA A 376 -17.57 3.97 10.14
N ARG A 377 -18.35 3.94 11.23
CA ARG A 377 -18.47 2.76 12.09
C ARG A 377 -19.05 1.56 11.33
N ASN A 378 -20.09 1.77 10.55
CA ASN A 378 -20.72 0.69 9.77
C ASN A 378 -19.77 0.18 8.67
N ILE A 379 -19.03 1.07 7.99
CA ILE A 379 -18.02 0.68 7.00
C ILE A 379 -16.89 -0.11 7.66
N ALA A 380 -16.41 0.33 8.83
CA ALA A 380 -15.36 -0.37 9.57
C ALA A 380 -15.80 -1.79 9.95
N ALA A 381 -17.05 -1.95 10.43
CA ALA A 381 -17.61 -3.26 10.75
C ALA A 381 -17.71 -4.20 9.53
N VAL A 382 -18.13 -3.68 8.37
CA VAL A 382 -18.25 -4.50 7.14
C VAL A 382 -16.90 -4.83 6.51
N THR A 383 -15.91 -3.93 6.65
CA THR A 383 -14.59 -4.09 6.01
C THR A 383 -13.53 -4.71 6.91
N GLY A 384 -13.81 -4.89 8.21
CA GLY A 384 -12.83 -5.33 9.20
C GLY A 384 -11.70 -4.32 9.49
N ARG A 385 -11.82 -3.07 9.00
CA ARG A 385 -10.79 -2.05 9.17
C ARG A 385 -10.89 -1.33 10.50
N THR A 386 -9.77 -0.88 11.01
CA THR A 386 -9.72 -0.05 12.22
C THR A 386 -10.43 1.28 11.98
N LEU A 387 -11.41 1.60 12.83
CA LEU A 387 -12.09 2.90 12.85
C LEU A 387 -11.27 3.94 13.62
N VAL A 388 -11.10 5.12 13.04
CA VAL A 388 -10.57 6.31 13.70
C VAL A 388 -11.58 7.45 13.53
N ASP A 389 -12.18 7.90 14.63
CA ASP A 389 -12.93 9.16 14.67
C ASP A 389 -11.98 10.24 15.20
N LEU A 390 -11.70 11.28 14.39
CA LEU A 390 -10.70 12.28 14.76
C LEU A 390 -11.11 13.10 15.99
N ASP A 391 -12.42 13.28 16.26
CA ASP A 391 -12.88 13.98 17.46
C ASP A 391 -12.64 13.12 18.73
N ILE A 392 -12.75 11.79 18.63
CA ILE A 392 -12.40 10.86 19.72
C ILE A 392 -10.88 10.81 19.91
N ALA A 393 -10.11 10.62 18.85
CA ALA A 393 -8.64 10.61 18.91
C ALA A 393 -8.06 11.93 19.49
N PHE A 394 -8.71 13.04 19.17
CA PHE A 394 -8.40 14.33 19.77
C PHE A 394 -8.56 14.32 21.30
N ALA A 395 -9.71 13.85 21.79
CA ALA A 395 -9.98 13.79 23.22
C ALA A 395 -9.03 12.82 23.96
N GLU A 396 -8.69 11.70 23.34
CA GLU A 396 -7.72 10.73 23.89
C GLU A 396 -6.31 11.33 23.99
N LYS A 397 -5.87 12.04 22.96
CA LYS A 397 -4.52 12.63 22.92
C LYS A 397 -4.36 13.81 23.89
N PHE A 398 -5.33 14.72 23.92
CA PHE A 398 -5.21 15.96 24.64
C PHE A 398 -5.91 15.98 26.02
N GLY A 399 -6.66 14.92 26.36
CA GLY A 399 -7.40 14.84 27.63
C GLY A 399 -8.58 15.82 27.73
N ARG A 400 -8.93 16.50 26.63
CA ARG A 400 -10.02 17.48 26.51
C ARG A 400 -10.77 17.29 25.22
N THR A 401 -12.07 17.48 25.24
CA THR A 401 -12.91 17.42 24.04
C THR A 401 -12.74 18.66 23.17
N PRO A 402 -13.02 18.58 21.84
CA PRO A 402 -13.09 19.75 20.97
C PRO A 402 -13.94 20.91 21.53
N ALA A 403 -15.08 20.59 22.15
CA ALA A 403 -15.99 21.58 22.71
C ALA A 403 -15.38 22.33 23.91
N GLU A 404 -14.65 21.63 24.79
CA GLU A 404 -13.96 22.23 25.93
C GLU A 404 -12.86 23.17 25.47
N VAL A 405 -12.00 22.74 24.52
CA VAL A 405 -10.93 23.60 23.98
C VAL A 405 -11.50 24.84 23.32
N ILE A 406 -12.54 24.71 22.50
CA ILE A 406 -13.19 25.87 21.85
C ILE A 406 -13.75 26.85 22.89
N SER A 407 -14.35 26.34 23.96
CA SER A 407 -14.92 27.17 25.04
C SER A 407 -13.86 27.86 25.88
N GLU A 408 -12.72 27.24 26.15
CA GLU A 408 -11.68 27.73 27.05
C GLU A 408 -10.64 28.58 26.33
N SER A 409 -10.23 28.18 25.12
CA SER A 409 -9.08 28.74 24.40
C SER A 409 -9.44 29.32 23.01
N GLY A 410 -10.65 29.06 22.53
CA GLY A 410 -11.13 29.54 21.24
C GLY A 410 -10.95 28.57 20.08
N GLU A 411 -11.53 28.97 18.93
CA GLU A 411 -11.54 28.13 17.73
C GLU A 411 -10.15 27.96 17.10
N ASP A 412 -9.31 29.00 17.12
CA ASP A 412 -8.00 28.96 16.46
C ASP A 412 -7.07 27.92 17.11
N GLU A 413 -6.97 27.87 18.45
CA GLU A 413 -6.19 26.87 19.16
C GLU A 413 -6.71 25.44 18.88
N PHE A 414 -8.04 25.26 18.93
CA PHE A 414 -8.64 23.99 18.53
C PHE A 414 -8.23 23.57 17.11
N ARG A 415 -8.20 24.50 16.14
CA ARG A 415 -7.83 24.19 14.75
C ARG A 415 -6.36 23.80 14.59
N GLU A 416 -5.48 24.36 15.38
CA GLU A 416 -4.07 23.94 15.40
C GLU A 416 -3.94 22.51 15.92
N MET A 417 -4.61 22.19 17.03
CA MET A 417 -4.64 20.84 17.58
C MET A 417 -5.34 19.83 16.64
N GLU A 418 -6.41 20.25 15.93
CA GLU A 418 -7.07 19.42 14.90
C GLU A 418 -6.10 19.07 13.76
N CYS A 419 -5.23 20.01 13.34
CA CYS A 419 -4.19 19.75 12.34
C CYS A 419 -3.17 18.70 12.83
N GLU A 420 -2.78 18.72 14.11
CA GLU A 420 -1.87 17.71 14.67
C GLU A 420 -2.48 16.31 14.62
N ILE A 421 -3.76 16.17 14.96
CA ILE A 421 -4.47 14.89 14.87
C ILE A 421 -4.59 14.42 13.42
N ALA A 422 -4.91 15.32 12.50
CA ALA A 422 -4.97 15.00 11.07
C ALA A 422 -3.62 14.51 10.55
N ALA A 423 -2.53 15.20 10.92
CA ALA A 423 -1.15 14.81 10.55
C ALA A 423 -0.72 13.45 11.12
N GLU A 424 -1.23 13.07 12.30
CA GLU A 424 -0.88 11.81 12.95
C GLU A 424 -1.60 10.60 12.36
N PHE A 425 -2.90 10.73 12.04
CA PHE A 425 -3.73 9.58 11.66
C PHE A 425 -3.94 9.42 10.16
N LEU A 426 -4.14 10.49 9.41
CA LEU A 426 -4.50 10.42 7.99
C LEU A 426 -3.40 9.84 7.08
N PRO A 427 -2.09 9.98 7.38
CA PRO A 427 -1.05 9.30 6.60
C PRO A 427 -0.92 7.80 6.83
N LYS A 428 -1.50 7.25 7.91
CA LYS A 428 -1.50 5.81 8.18
C LYS A 428 -2.29 5.06 7.10
N SER A 429 -2.15 3.73 7.06
CA SER A 429 -2.75 2.89 6.02
C SER A 429 -3.88 2.03 6.53
N GLY A 430 -4.89 1.77 5.68
CA GLY A 430 -5.91 0.75 5.90
C GLY A 430 -7.00 1.12 6.92
N LEU A 431 -7.16 2.40 7.23
CA LEU A 431 -8.14 2.88 8.22
C LEU A 431 -9.48 3.25 7.57
N VAL A 432 -10.53 3.29 8.41
CA VAL A 432 -11.74 4.07 8.15
C VAL A 432 -11.70 5.30 9.04
N VAL A 433 -11.66 6.49 8.44
CA VAL A 433 -11.49 7.75 9.17
C VAL A 433 -12.74 8.62 9.06
N SER A 434 -13.30 9.00 10.21
CA SER A 434 -14.34 10.04 10.32
C SER A 434 -13.69 11.36 10.70
N CYS A 435 -13.73 12.37 9.82
CA CYS A 435 -13.18 13.68 10.10
C CYS A 435 -14.18 14.58 10.81
N GLY A 436 -13.69 15.47 11.68
CA GLY A 436 -14.46 16.61 12.19
C GLY A 436 -15.00 17.48 11.06
N GLY A 437 -16.19 18.07 11.23
CA GLY A 437 -16.80 18.90 10.17
C GLY A 437 -16.01 20.15 9.81
N GLY A 438 -15.02 20.51 10.60
CA GLY A 438 -14.15 21.66 10.37
C GLY A 438 -12.78 21.32 9.80
N VAL A 439 -12.47 20.06 9.53
CA VAL A 439 -11.16 19.64 9.01
C VAL A 439 -10.74 20.43 7.76
N VAL A 440 -11.71 20.83 6.93
CA VAL A 440 -11.47 21.62 5.71
C VAL A 440 -11.20 23.10 5.96
N THR A 441 -11.29 23.56 7.21
CA THR A 441 -11.13 24.99 7.54
C THR A 441 -9.69 25.45 7.33
N ARG A 442 -8.71 24.61 7.66
CA ARG A 442 -7.28 24.86 7.46
C ARG A 442 -6.78 24.13 6.21
N ASP A 443 -6.24 24.87 5.24
CA ASP A 443 -5.81 24.33 3.94
C ASP A 443 -4.66 23.31 4.05
N VAL A 444 -3.85 23.36 5.11
CA VAL A 444 -2.81 22.36 5.39
C VAL A 444 -3.40 20.95 5.52
N ASN A 445 -4.61 20.83 6.04
CA ASN A 445 -5.28 19.53 6.18
C ASN A 445 -5.66 18.90 4.83
N LYS A 446 -5.76 19.68 3.74
CA LYS A 446 -6.02 19.16 2.41
C LYS A 446 -4.99 18.09 2.03
N PHE A 447 -3.73 18.39 2.31
CA PHE A 447 -2.64 17.45 2.07
C PHE A 447 -2.86 16.14 2.83
N TYR A 448 -3.07 16.20 4.15
CA TYR A 448 -3.23 15.01 4.98
C TYR A 448 -4.48 14.20 4.63
N VAL A 449 -5.62 14.87 4.40
CA VAL A 449 -6.87 14.21 3.99
C VAL A 449 -6.69 13.41 2.71
N ARG A 450 -5.88 13.89 1.76
CA ARG A 450 -5.70 13.28 0.44
C ARG A 450 -4.49 12.37 0.32
N CYS A 451 -3.49 12.46 1.22
CA CYS A 451 -2.19 11.81 1.03
C CYS A 451 -2.28 10.28 0.93
N ASN A 452 -3.15 9.64 1.70
CA ASN A 452 -3.30 8.18 1.68
C ASN A 452 -4.76 7.71 1.79
N SER A 453 -5.70 8.43 1.16
CA SER A 453 -7.13 8.18 1.31
C SER A 453 -7.86 8.13 -0.03
N ASN A 454 -8.93 7.33 -0.06
CA ASN A 454 -10.09 7.56 -0.90
C ASN A 454 -11.04 8.44 -0.08
N VAL A 455 -11.24 9.68 -0.50
CA VAL A 455 -11.96 10.71 0.26
C VAL A 455 -13.41 10.76 -0.21
N PHE A 456 -14.34 10.51 0.71
CA PHE A 456 -15.79 10.55 0.46
C PHE A 456 -16.42 11.75 1.13
N TYR A 457 -17.07 12.62 0.36
CA TYR A 457 -17.86 13.71 0.87
C TYR A 457 -19.29 13.23 1.13
N LEU A 458 -19.68 13.17 2.40
CA LEU A 458 -21.06 12.87 2.82
C LEU A 458 -21.88 14.15 2.83
N GLU A 459 -22.65 14.34 1.76
CA GLU A 459 -23.55 15.49 1.60
C GLU A 459 -24.95 15.17 2.13
N ARG A 460 -25.52 16.08 2.90
CA ARG A 460 -26.90 15.98 3.38
C ARG A 460 -27.62 17.33 3.24
N PRO A 461 -28.95 17.33 3.00
CA PRO A 461 -29.74 18.55 3.04
C PRO A 461 -29.55 19.30 4.35
N LEU A 462 -29.42 20.62 4.30
CA LEU A 462 -29.19 21.43 5.49
C LEU A 462 -30.29 21.25 6.56
N THR A 463 -31.53 21.01 6.12
CA THR A 463 -32.68 20.74 7.00
C THR A 463 -32.57 19.42 7.78
N ALA A 464 -31.68 18.51 7.37
CA ALA A 464 -31.43 17.24 8.05
C ALA A 464 -30.22 17.29 8.99
N LEU A 465 -29.49 18.42 9.04
CA LEU A 465 -28.34 18.61 9.91
C LEU A 465 -28.81 19.05 11.31
N THR A 466 -28.11 18.59 12.34
CA THR A 466 -28.35 19.00 13.73
C THR A 466 -27.17 19.77 14.27
N ASP A 467 -27.44 20.83 14.99
CA ASP A 467 -26.46 21.66 15.71
C ASP A 467 -26.32 21.29 17.20
N LYS A 468 -27.11 20.33 17.68
CA LYS A 468 -27.11 19.88 19.07
C LYS A 468 -25.72 19.38 19.48
N ASN A 469 -25.19 19.91 20.58
CA ASN A 469 -23.85 19.64 21.09
C ASN A 469 -22.72 20.01 20.12
N ARG A 470 -22.90 21.09 19.32
CA ARG A 470 -21.90 21.59 18.36
C ARG A 470 -21.71 23.10 18.52
N PRO A 471 -20.76 23.54 19.38
CA PRO A 471 -20.58 24.95 19.72
C PRO A 471 -20.42 25.86 18.51
N ILE A 472 -19.60 25.49 17.53
CA ILE A 472 -19.33 26.30 16.32
C ILE A 472 -20.61 26.41 15.45
N SER A 473 -21.37 25.31 15.30
CA SER A 473 -22.64 25.34 14.54
C SER A 473 -23.70 26.18 15.21
N GLN A 474 -23.74 26.16 16.54
CA GLN A 474 -24.65 27.01 17.33
C GLN A 474 -24.26 28.48 17.27
N LEU A 475 -22.94 28.80 17.26
CA LEU A 475 -22.44 30.16 17.21
C LEU A 475 -22.63 30.81 15.83
N HIS A 476 -22.34 30.10 14.75
CA HIS A 476 -22.30 30.68 13.39
C HIS A 476 -23.51 30.36 12.52
N GLY A 477 -24.32 29.36 12.90
CA GLY A 477 -25.41 28.81 12.10
C GLY A 477 -24.94 27.83 11.02
N VAL A 478 -25.75 26.79 10.77
CA VAL A 478 -25.42 25.70 9.84
C VAL A 478 -25.28 26.19 8.40
N GLU A 479 -26.16 27.10 7.97
CA GLU A 479 -26.16 27.64 6.60
C GLU A 479 -24.88 28.41 6.29
N LYS A 480 -24.45 29.31 7.19
CA LYS A 480 -23.21 30.07 7.02
C LYS A 480 -21.97 29.19 6.97
N LEU A 481 -21.90 28.16 7.83
CA LEU A 481 -20.81 27.19 7.80
C LEU A 481 -20.80 26.37 6.50
N TYR A 482 -21.96 26.03 5.96
CA TYR A 482 -22.06 25.33 4.68
C TYR A 482 -21.53 26.19 3.54
N GLU A 483 -21.96 27.44 3.42
CA GLU A 483 -21.47 28.36 2.38
C GLU A 483 -19.94 28.56 2.42
N GLN A 484 -19.35 28.55 3.61
CA GLN A 484 -17.89 28.68 3.79
C GLN A 484 -17.09 27.42 3.43
N ARG A 485 -17.72 26.21 3.49
CA ARG A 485 -17.02 24.93 3.43
C ARG A 485 -17.39 24.05 2.24
N LYS A 486 -18.53 24.28 1.58
CA LYS A 486 -19.03 23.43 0.49
C LYS A 486 -18.01 23.22 -0.63
N ASP A 487 -17.37 24.30 -1.11
CA ASP A 487 -16.40 24.24 -2.20
C ASP A 487 -15.16 23.44 -1.79
N LYS A 488 -14.74 23.52 -0.51
CA LYS A 488 -13.64 22.73 0.01
C LYS A 488 -13.99 21.26 0.12
N TYR A 489 -15.18 20.90 0.59
CA TYR A 489 -15.62 19.49 0.59
C TYR A 489 -15.64 18.91 -0.82
N GLU A 490 -16.17 19.66 -1.79
CA GLU A 490 -16.26 19.24 -3.19
C GLU A 490 -14.89 19.11 -3.87
N THR A 491 -13.95 20.00 -3.57
CA THR A 491 -12.60 19.99 -4.18
C THR A 491 -11.60 19.05 -3.48
N TRP A 492 -11.88 18.65 -2.24
CA TRP A 492 -11.01 17.74 -1.50
C TRP A 492 -11.41 16.26 -1.66
N CYS A 493 -12.68 15.98 -1.96
CA CYS A 493 -13.14 14.61 -2.13
C CYS A 493 -12.76 13.99 -3.48
N ASP A 494 -12.62 12.68 -3.48
CA ASP A 494 -12.54 11.86 -4.69
C ASP A 494 -13.95 11.43 -5.14
N TYR A 495 -14.87 11.26 -4.19
CA TYR A 495 -16.23 10.78 -4.42
C TYR A 495 -17.24 11.53 -3.55
N LYS A 496 -18.43 11.79 -4.13
CA LYS A 496 -19.57 12.39 -3.44
C LYS A 496 -20.64 11.33 -3.16
N VAL A 497 -21.15 11.30 -1.95
CA VAL A 497 -22.27 10.47 -1.51
C VAL A 497 -23.36 11.41 -1.01
N SER A 498 -24.44 11.54 -1.80
CA SER A 498 -25.51 12.51 -1.53
C SER A 498 -26.72 11.82 -0.93
N TYR A 499 -27.34 12.49 0.04
CA TYR A 499 -28.57 12.05 0.68
C TYR A 499 -29.81 12.51 -0.09
N ASP A 500 -30.70 11.59 -0.41
CA ASP A 500 -32.04 11.94 -0.88
C ASP A 500 -32.94 12.20 0.32
N ARG A 501 -33.54 13.38 0.39
CA ARG A 501 -34.43 13.81 1.48
C ARG A 501 -35.67 12.93 1.66
N PHE A 502 -36.03 12.12 0.66
CA PHE A 502 -37.18 11.21 0.68
C PHE A 502 -36.80 9.80 1.14
N GLU A 503 -35.53 9.53 1.32
CA GLU A 503 -35.01 8.22 1.71
C GLU A 503 -35.05 8.05 3.23
N GLU A 504 -35.52 6.90 3.72
CA GLU A 504 -35.40 6.56 5.13
C GLU A 504 -33.95 6.47 5.57
N LYS A 505 -33.68 6.83 6.82
CA LYS A 505 -32.30 6.94 7.33
C LYS A 505 -31.51 5.64 7.19
N ASN A 506 -32.12 4.49 7.44
CA ASN A 506 -31.45 3.19 7.35
C ASN A 506 -31.16 2.80 5.90
N ASP A 507 -32.09 3.06 4.98
CA ASP A 507 -31.91 2.78 3.55
C ASP A 507 -30.77 3.62 2.97
N PHE A 508 -30.66 4.89 3.39
CA PHE A 508 -29.55 5.75 3.02
C PHE A 508 -28.20 5.15 3.44
N TYR A 509 -28.04 4.72 4.70
CA TYR A 509 -26.75 4.17 5.14
C TYR A 509 -26.37 2.89 4.41
N ASN A 510 -27.33 1.98 4.18
CA ASN A 510 -27.10 0.76 3.41
C ASN A 510 -26.66 1.07 1.98
N ARG A 511 -27.31 2.02 1.31
CA ARG A 511 -26.94 2.46 -0.02
C ARG A 511 -25.57 3.17 -0.02
N ALA A 512 -25.31 4.06 0.92
CA ALA A 512 -24.04 4.76 1.04
C ALA A 512 -22.85 3.79 1.24
N ILE A 513 -23.03 2.76 2.05
CA ILE A 513 -22.04 1.69 2.24
C ILE A 513 -21.82 0.94 0.92
N ALA A 514 -22.89 0.52 0.25
CA ALA A 514 -22.81 -0.18 -1.03
C ALA A 514 -22.09 0.67 -2.11
N ASP A 515 -22.42 1.97 -2.19
CA ASP A 515 -21.78 2.91 -3.14
C ASP A 515 -20.28 3.08 -2.84
N ILE A 516 -19.91 3.26 -1.57
CA ILE A 516 -18.51 3.40 -1.15
C ILE A 516 -17.73 2.11 -1.46
N LEU A 517 -18.25 0.95 -1.06
CA LEU A 517 -17.61 -0.34 -1.34
C LEU A 517 -17.56 -0.64 -2.85
N GLY A 518 -18.57 -0.21 -3.62
CA GLY A 518 -18.59 -0.31 -5.07
C GLY A 518 -17.50 0.52 -5.76
N LYS A 519 -17.14 1.69 -5.20
CA LYS A 519 -16.05 2.55 -5.72
C LYS A 519 -14.66 1.98 -5.40
N LEU A 520 -14.56 1.12 -4.39
CA LEU A 520 -13.32 0.46 -4.00
C LEU A 520 -13.09 -0.86 -4.79
N LYS A 521 -14.14 -1.44 -5.38
CA LYS A 521 -14.04 -2.62 -6.27
C LYS A 521 -13.53 -2.21 -7.64
#